data_64c48b7be05386dda0bcabef16cceba7
#
_entry.id   64c48b7be05386dda0bcabef16cceba7
#
_cell.length_a   1.000
_cell.length_b   1.000
_cell.length_c   1.000
_cell.angle_alpha   90.00
_cell.angle_beta   90.00
_cell.angle_gamma   90.00
#
_symmetry.space_group_name_H-M   'P 1'
#
loop_
_entity.id
_entity.type
_entity.pdbx_description
1 polymer ?
#
loop_
_entity_poly.entity_id
_entity_poly.type
_entity_poly.pdbx_seq_one_letter_code
_entity_poly.pdbx_strand_id
1 'polypeptide(L)'
;MNKRYITMAWMTLGLSLAVPVSAHHSFSAQYDADKPVELTGLVTKIEWANPHVYLYIDVENEAGEYEEWALEMGAPAVLTRTQGWTRSTLQIGDEIKVEGRLARDGSNLANARDVTLATGEKLGAASSQDVTP
;
A
#
# COMPACT_ATOMS: atom_id res chain seq x y z
N MET A 1 71.23 15.28 -16.59
CA MET A 1 70.18 14.49 -17.27
C MET A 1 69.13 14.16 -16.24
N ASN A 2 68.04 14.93 -16.21
CA ASN A 2 66.97 14.74 -15.22
C ASN A 2 65.84 13.96 -15.86
N LYS A 3 65.66 12.71 -15.46
CA LYS A 3 64.52 11.87 -15.85
C LYS A 3 63.33 12.20 -14.94
N ARG A 4 62.36 12.95 -15.47
CA ARG A 4 61.09 13.22 -14.82
C ARG A 4 60.21 11.99 -15.03
N TYR A 5 59.93 11.24 -13.98
CA TYR A 5 58.91 10.17 -13.96
C TYR A 5 57.54 10.82 -13.79
N ILE A 6 56.76 10.76 -14.86
CA ILE A 6 55.33 11.13 -14.82
C ILE A 6 54.58 9.95 -14.26
N THR A 7 54.13 10.06 -13.01
CA THR A 7 53.24 9.07 -12.37
C THR A 7 51.84 9.34 -12.86
N MET A 8 51.33 8.47 -13.72
CA MET A 8 49.98 8.51 -14.23
C MET A 8 49.06 7.85 -13.19
N ALA A 9 48.35 8.69 -12.40
CA ALA A 9 47.34 8.22 -11.47
C ALA A 9 46.08 7.78 -12.24
N TRP A 10 45.82 6.48 -12.23
CA TRP A 10 44.57 5.93 -12.76
C TRP A 10 43.47 6.17 -11.73
N MET A 11 42.63 7.14 -12.03
CA MET A 11 41.42 7.43 -11.28
C MET A 11 40.33 6.47 -11.75
N THR A 12 40.20 5.34 -11.08
CA THR A 12 39.07 4.39 -11.30
C THR A 12 37.79 5.04 -10.82
N LEU A 13 37.02 5.59 -11.76
CA LEU A 13 35.69 6.10 -11.54
C LEU A 13 34.76 4.88 -11.32
N GLY A 14 34.52 4.54 -10.06
CA GLY A 14 33.54 3.50 -9.67
C GLY A 14 32.14 3.95 -10.06
N LEU A 15 31.67 3.48 -11.21
CA LEU A 15 30.28 3.66 -11.63
C LEU A 15 29.40 2.76 -10.75
N SER A 16 28.87 3.31 -9.65
CA SER A 16 27.87 2.63 -8.83
C SER A 16 26.60 2.49 -9.66
N LEU A 17 26.40 1.32 -10.24
CA LEU A 17 25.11 0.92 -10.84
C LEU A 17 24.10 0.83 -9.69
N ALA A 18 23.34 1.91 -9.47
CA ALA A 18 22.13 1.85 -8.66
C ALA A 18 21.13 0.94 -9.37
N VAL A 19 21.07 -0.33 -8.95
CA VAL A 19 20.03 -1.25 -9.39
C VAL A 19 18.72 -0.72 -8.81
N PRO A 20 17.71 -0.37 -9.62
CA PRO A 20 16.41 -0.02 -9.08
C PRO A 20 15.89 -1.26 -8.35
N VAL A 21 15.82 -1.19 -7.02
CA VAL A 21 15.14 -2.20 -6.20
C VAL A 21 13.67 -2.08 -6.57
N SER A 22 13.21 -2.98 -7.43
CA SER A 22 11.84 -3.03 -7.89
C SER A 22 10.92 -3.31 -6.68
N ALA A 23 10.07 -2.34 -6.35
CA ALA A 23 9.05 -2.49 -5.33
C ALA A 23 7.94 -3.51 -5.71
N HIS A 24 8.08 -4.18 -6.86
CA HIS A 24 7.10 -5.13 -7.40
C HIS A 24 7.07 -6.49 -6.68
N HIS A 25 7.97 -6.74 -5.73
CA HIS A 25 7.98 -8.00 -4.99
C HIS A 25 6.99 -8.06 -3.83
N SER A 26 6.28 -6.97 -3.51
CA SER A 26 5.56 -6.89 -2.24
C SER A 26 4.18 -7.52 -2.27
N PHE A 27 3.36 -7.35 -3.33
CA PHE A 27 1.99 -7.85 -3.30
C PHE A 27 1.93 -9.37 -3.17
N SER A 28 2.48 -10.12 -4.11
CA SER A 28 2.41 -11.59 -4.13
C SER A 28 3.16 -12.27 -2.97
N ALA A 29 4.11 -11.56 -2.35
CA ALA A 29 4.78 -12.03 -1.15
C ALA A 29 3.91 -11.89 0.10
N GLN A 30 3.13 -10.84 0.19
CA GLN A 30 2.35 -10.48 1.39
C GLN A 30 0.89 -10.87 1.27
N TYR A 31 0.28 -10.77 0.08
CA TYR A 31 -1.14 -11.00 -0.15
C TYR A 31 -1.39 -12.18 -1.08
N ASP A 32 -2.54 -12.81 -0.93
CA ASP A 32 -2.97 -13.93 -1.74
C ASP A 32 -4.04 -13.47 -2.76
N ALA A 33 -3.67 -13.42 -4.04
CA ALA A 33 -4.57 -13.01 -5.11
C ALA A 33 -5.81 -13.91 -5.23
N ASP A 34 -5.69 -15.16 -4.80
CA ASP A 34 -6.77 -16.16 -4.88
C ASP A 34 -7.69 -16.16 -3.62
N LYS A 35 -7.40 -15.29 -2.65
CA LYS A 35 -8.20 -15.13 -1.43
C LYS A 35 -8.87 -13.77 -1.37
N PRO A 36 -9.99 -13.57 -2.10
CA PRO A 36 -10.77 -12.36 -1.98
C PRO A 36 -11.39 -12.25 -0.58
N VAL A 37 -11.52 -11.04 -0.12
CA VAL A 37 -12.21 -10.72 1.13
C VAL A 37 -13.12 -9.52 0.93
N GLU A 38 -14.26 -9.54 1.62
CA GLU A 38 -15.19 -8.43 1.73
C GLU A 38 -15.40 -8.16 3.22
N LEU A 39 -15.17 -6.94 3.64
CA LEU A 39 -15.26 -6.51 5.03
C LEU A 39 -16.18 -5.30 5.12
N THR A 40 -17.03 -5.27 6.14
CA THR A 40 -17.80 -4.08 6.51
C THR A 40 -17.46 -3.72 7.95
N GLY A 41 -17.12 -2.46 8.20
CA GLY A 41 -16.73 -2.04 9.54
C GLY A 41 -16.66 -0.53 9.69
N LEU A 42 -16.41 -0.11 10.92
CA LEU A 42 -16.29 1.28 11.30
C LEU A 42 -14.82 1.73 11.27
N VAL A 43 -14.55 2.84 10.63
CA VAL A 43 -13.20 3.42 10.57
C VAL A 43 -12.77 3.85 11.97
N THR A 44 -11.64 3.31 12.44
CA THR A 44 -11.05 3.61 13.74
C THR A 44 -9.79 4.46 13.64
N LYS A 45 -9.05 4.33 12.51
CA LYS A 45 -7.80 5.07 12.28
C LYS A 45 -7.52 5.21 10.79
N ILE A 46 -6.87 6.29 10.41
CA ILE A 46 -6.39 6.54 9.05
C ILE A 46 -4.94 6.99 9.13
N GLU A 47 -4.04 6.22 8.53
CA GLU A 47 -2.63 6.58 8.38
C GLU A 47 -2.36 7.02 6.94
N TRP A 48 -2.39 8.31 6.72
CA TRP A 48 -2.18 8.91 5.42
C TRP A 48 -0.70 9.25 5.21
N ALA A 49 0.11 8.24 4.89
CA ALA A 49 1.56 8.36 4.79
C ALA A 49 2.13 7.57 3.61
N ASN A 50 3.35 7.92 3.16
CA ASN A 50 4.12 7.11 2.22
C ASN A 50 4.78 5.92 2.94
N PRO A 51 4.99 4.79 2.28
CA PRO A 51 4.67 4.52 0.87
C PRO A 51 3.20 4.18 0.60
N HIS A 52 2.43 3.79 1.62
CA HIS A 52 1.03 3.36 1.48
C HIS A 52 0.15 4.03 2.54
N VAL A 53 -1.10 4.29 2.17
CA VAL A 53 -2.15 4.65 3.13
C VAL A 53 -2.67 3.38 3.77
N TYR A 54 -2.89 3.42 5.08
CA TYR A 54 -3.57 2.36 5.82
C TYR A 54 -4.87 2.89 6.42
N LEU A 55 -5.93 2.13 6.22
CA LEU A 55 -7.19 2.28 6.97
C LEU A 55 -7.26 1.17 8.01
N TYR A 56 -7.74 1.52 9.20
CA TYR A 56 -8.05 0.55 10.25
C TYR A 56 -9.54 0.61 10.48
N ILE A 57 -10.17 -0.56 10.53
CA ILE A 57 -11.61 -0.70 10.76
C ILE A 57 -11.88 -1.75 11.82
N ASP A 58 -12.91 -1.53 12.62
CA ASP A 58 -13.48 -2.55 13.50
C ASP A 58 -14.59 -3.30 12.75
N VAL A 59 -14.39 -4.60 12.59
CA VAL A 59 -15.32 -5.50 11.92
C VAL A 59 -15.97 -6.41 12.95
N GLU A 60 -17.29 -6.46 12.99
CA GLU A 60 -18.02 -7.38 13.84
C GLU A 60 -17.92 -8.81 13.28
N ASN A 61 -17.46 -9.75 14.10
CA ASN A 61 -17.39 -11.16 13.75
C ASN A 61 -18.71 -11.89 14.05
N GLU A 62 -18.79 -13.17 13.69
CA GLU A 62 -20.00 -14.00 13.89
C GLU A 62 -20.41 -14.15 15.36
N ALA A 63 -19.50 -13.94 16.31
CA ALA A 63 -19.77 -13.97 17.74
C ALA A 63 -20.29 -12.64 18.29
N GLY A 64 -20.35 -11.58 17.46
CA GLY A 64 -20.72 -10.22 17.87
C GLY A 64 -19.58 -9.47 18.53
N GLU A 65 -18.34 -9.92 18.38
CA GLU A 65 -17.15 -9.27 18.87
C GLU A 65 -16.49 -8.46 17.75
N TYR A 66 -15.87 -7.33 18.10
CA TYR A 66 -15.18 -6.49 17.14
C TYR A 66 -13.71 -6.89 17.03
N GLU A 67 -13.25 -7.02 15.79
CA GLU A 67 -11.86 -7.30 15.44
C GLU A 67 -11.31 -6.17 14.58
N GLU A 68 -10.14 -5.63 14.97
CA GLU A 68 -9.46 -4.63 14.16
C GLU A 68 -8.85 -5.27 12.92
N TRP A 69 -9.10 -4.65 11.78
CA TRP A 69 -8.51 -4.98 10.49
C TRP A 69 -7.68 -3.82 9.97
N ALA A 70 -6.48 -4.12 9.48
CA ALA A 70 -5.65 -3.17 8.74
C ALA A 70 -5.86 -3.38 7.24
N LEU A 71 -6.06 -2.28 6.52
CA LEU A 71 -6.34 -2.27 5.08
C LEU A 71 -5.28 -1.43 4.37
N GLU A 72 -4.38 -2.09 3.65
CA GLU A 72 -3.37 -1.40 2.84
C GLU A 72 -3.98 -0.88 1.54
N MET A 73 -3.73 0.38 1.26
CA MET A 73 -4.11 1.05 0.02
C MET A 73 -2.86 1.50 -0.74
N GLY A 74 -3.04 2.14 -1.89
CA GLY A 74 -1.95 2.73 -2.64
C GLY A 74 -1.31 3.94 -1.96
N ALA A 75 -0.32 4.52 -2.65
CA ALA A 75 0.35 5.72 -2.18
C ALA A 75 -0.59 6.93 -2.15
N PRO A 76 -0.43 7.86 -1.19
CA PRO A 76 -1.28 9.05 -1.07
C PRO A 76 -1.44 9.84 -2.38
N ALA A 77 -0.34 10.02 -3.12
CA ALA A 77 -0.37 10.77 -4.37
C ALA A 77 -1.18 10.06 -5.48
N VAL A 78 -1.13 8.73 -5.54
CA VAL A 78 -1.90 7.93 -6.50
C VAL A 78 -3.37 8.02 -6.16
N LEU A 79 -3.74 7.78 -4.90
CA LEU A 79 -5.12 7.86 -4.42
C LEU A 79 -5.74 9.22 -4.74
N THR A 80 -5.03 10.32 -4.45
CA THR A 80 -5.54 11.67 -4.70
C THR A 80 -5.68 11.98 -6.18
N ARG A 81 -4.70 11.59 -7.01
CA ARG A 81 -4.68 11.99 -8.42
C ARG A 81 -5.57 11.14 -9.32
N THR A 82 -5.71 9.85 -9.00
CA THR A 82 -6.36 8.90 -9.91
C THR A 82 -7.63 8.29 -9.38
N GLN A 83 -7.84 8.29 -8.05
CA GLN A 83 -8.96 7.60 -7.42
C GLN A 83 -9.95 8.55 -6.71
N GLY A 84 -9.70 9.85 -6.73
CA GLY A 84 -10.59 10.86 -6.15
C GLY A 84 -10.53 11.00 -4.63
N TRP A 85 -9.57 10.35 -3.97
CA TRP A 85 -9.40 10.45 -2.53
C TRP A 85 -8.87 11.81 -2.08
N THR A 86 -9.31 12.23 -0.91
CA THR A 86 -8.74 13.34 -0.15
C THR A 86 -8.51 12.90 1.29
N ARG A 87 -7.76 13.69 2.06
CA ARG A 87 -7.58 13.43 3.51
C ARG A 87 -8.88 13.50 4.30
N SER A 88 -9.93 14.11 3.76
CA SER A 88 -11.24 14.26 4.38
C SER A 88 -12.32 13.35 3.80
N THR A 89 -11.96 12.44 2.89
CA THR A 89 -12.92 11.50 2.28
C THR A 89 -13.55 10.59 3.33
N LEU A 90 -12.79 10.18 4.33
CA LEU A 90 -13.26 9.38 5.47
C LEU A 90 -12.95 10.08 6.79
N GLN A 91 -13.79 9.81 7.77
CA GLN A 91 -13.62 10.21 9.15
C GLN A 91 -13.71 8.99 10.08
N ILE A 92 -13.13 9.10 11.27
CA ILE A 92 -13.28 8.07 12.30
C ILE A 92 -14.76 7.92 12.63
N GLY A 93 -15.26 6.68 12.66
CA GLY A 93 -16.66 6.34 12.89
C GLY A 93 -17.49 6.16 11.62
N ASP A 94 -16.95 6.47 10.44
CA ASP A 94 -17.65 6.16 9.19
C ASP A 94 -17.73 4.65 8.98
N GLU A 95 -18.90 4.18 8.57
CA GLU A 95 -19.06 2.80 8.10
C GLU A 95 -18.65 2.69 6.64
N ILE A 96 -17.79 1.71 6.35
CA ILE A 96 -17.34 1.42 5.00
C ILE A 96 -17.41 -0.06 4.69
N LYS A 97 -17.54 -0.37 3.40
CA LYS A 97 -17.38 -1.72 2.87
C LYS A 97 -16.11 -1.77 2.02
N VAL A 98 -15.28 -2.78 2.25
CA VAL A 98 -13.99 -2.93 1.56
C VAL A 98 -13.93 -4.28 0.87
N GLU A 99 -13.56 -4.26 -0.38
CA GLU A 99 -13.22 -5.44 -1.18
C GLU A 99 -11.69 -5.49 -1.34
N GLY A 100 -11.09 -6.65 -1.13
CA GLY A 100 -9.63 -6.78 -1.20
C GLY A 100 -9.12 -8.20 -1.26
N ARG A 101 -7.88 -8.38 -0.86
CA ARG A 101 -7.19 -9.67 -0.81
C ARG A 101 -6.54 -9.87 0.55
N LEU A 102 -6.70 -11.07 1.11
CA LEU A 102 -6.17 -11.41 2.43
C LEU A 102 -4.64 -11.51 2.44
N ALA A 103 -4.06 -11.16 3.58
CA ALA A 103 -2.67 -11.48 3.86
C ALA A 103 -2.45 -12.99 3.90
N ARG A 104 -1.28 -13.43 3.43
CA ARG A 104 -0.92 -14.86 3.37
C ARG A 104 -0.67 -15.47 4.74
N ASP A 105 -0.28 -14.65 5.72
CA ASP A 105 0.07 -15.09 7.07
C ASP A 105 -1.15 -15.34 7.97
N GLY A 106 -2.36 -15.07 7.48
CA GLY A 106 -3.61 -15.27 8.21
C GLY A 106 -3.92 -14.16 9.23
N SER A 107 -3.17 -13.07 9.25
CA SER A 107 -3.47 -11.90 10.07
C SER A 107 -4.69 -11.14 9.54
N ASN A 108 -5.28 -10.29 10.40
CA ASN A 108 -6.37 -9.38 10.03
C ASN A 108 -5.81 -8.19 9.23
N LEU A 109 -5.21 -8.51 8.09
CA LEU A 109 -4.63 -7.58 7.15
C LEU A 109 -5.14 -7.92 5.74
N ALA A 110 -5.54 -6.91 4.99
CA ALA A 110 -5.90 -7.07 3.59
C ALA A 110 -5.32 -5.93 2.73
N ASN A 111 -5.04 -6.23 1.47
CA ASN A 111 -4.79 -5.21 0.46
C ASN A 111 -6.14 -4.79 -0.11
N ALA A 112 -6.54 -3.55 0.14
CA ALA A 112 -7.81 -3.01 -0.34
C ALA A 112 -7.72 -2.75 -1.85
N ARG A 113 -8.77 -3.15 -2.57
CA ARG A 113 -8.97 -2.90 -3.98
C ARG A 113 -9.97 -1.79 -4.21
N ASP A 114 -11.10 -1.90 -3.55
CA ASP A 114 -12.20 -0.95 -3.63
C ASP A 114 -12.75 -0.66 -2.24
N VAL A 115 -13.16 0.58 -2.03
CA VAL A 115 -13.83 1.03 -0.80
C VAL A 115 -15.15 1.68 -1.16
N THR A 116 -16.24 1.19 -0.60
CA THR A 116 -17.57 1.78 -0.74
C THR A 116 -17.88 2.59 0.51
N LEU A 117 -18.13 3.87 0.34
CA LEU A 117 -18.48 4.81 1.40
C LEU A 117 -19.94 4.61 1.87
N ALA A 118 -20.30 5.16 3.03
CA ALA A 118 -21.68 5.13 3.53
C ALA A 118 -22.69 5.79 2.57
N THR A 119 -22.24 6.69 1.72
CA THR A 119 -23.04 7.31 0.65
C THR A 119 -23.39 6.38 -0.51
N GLY A 120 -22.72 5.21 -0.59
CA GLY A 120 -22.78 4.27 -1.71
C GLY A 120 -21.76 4.58 -2.81
N GLU A 121 -20.98 5.64 -2.70
CA GLU A 121 -19.89 5.94 -3.63
C GLU A 121 -18.78 4.91 -3.48
N LYS A 122 -18.32 4.36 -4.61
CA LYS A 122 -17.23 3.38 -4.65
C LYS A 122 -15.97 4.03 -5.21
N LEU A 123 -14.89 3.98 -4.45
CA LEU A 123 -13.57 4.50 -4.81
C LEU A 123 -12.55 3.37 -4.91
N GLY A 124 -11.73 3.38 -5.94
CA GLY A 124 -10.59 2.47 -6.04
C GLY A 124 -9.54 2.77 -4.97
N ALA A 125 -8.93 1.73 -4.43
CA ALA A 125 -7.90 1.87 -3.39
C ALA A 125 -6.47 1.88 -3.95
N ALA A 126 -6.29 1.94 -5.26
CA ALA A 126 -5.01 1.89 -5.96
C ALA A 126 -4.15 0.71 -5.48
N SER A 127 -4.76 -0.47 -5.44
CA SER A 127 -4.10 -1.72 -5.06
C SER A 127 -2.82 -1.93 -5.86
N SER A 128 -1.77 -2.39 -5.19
CA SER A 128 -0.51 -2.77 -5.84
C SER A 128 -0.67 -3.96 -6.81
N GLN A 129 -1.77 -4.70 -6.72
CA GLN A 129 -2.12 -5.75 -7.69
C GLN A 129 -2.52 -5.18 -9.06
N ASP A 130 -3.09 -3.97 -9.08
CA ASP A 130 -3.61 -3.35 -10.31
C ASP A 130 -2.51 -2.57 -11.08
N VAL A 131 -1.31 -2.47 -10.52
CA VAL A 131 -0.15 -1.85 -11.17
C VAL A 131 0.50 -2.93 -12.05
N THR A 132 -0.04 -3.14 -13.23
CA THR A 132 0.64 -3.94 -14.28
C THR A 132 1.80 -3.12 -14.83
N PRO A 133 3.00 -3.71 -15.01
CA PRO A 133 4.16 -3.03 -15.59
C PRO A 133 3.95 -2.64 -17.05
#